data_909be8a9fb59bada471a750df37afe00
#
_entry.id   909be8a9fb59bada471a750df37afe00
#
_cell.length_a   1.000
_cell.length_b   1.000
_cell.length_c   1.000
_cell.angle_alpha   90.00
_cell.angle_beta   90.00
_cell.angle_gamma   90.00
#
_symmetry.space_group_name_H-M   'P 1'
#
loop_
_entity.id
_entity.type
_entity.pdbx_description
1 polymer ?
#
loop_
_entity_poly.entity_id
_entity_poly.type
_entity_poly.pdbx_seq_one_letter_code
_entity_poly.pdbx_strand_id
1 'polypeptide(L)'
;MTFQYAHSLISDLPTPRKQVLLLTCMDLRLLDNTVAFMNEYNLANRYDQLAFAGASLGVMHCSSPSFDGGGKGRRSSWKDVFFHHFQVAINELHRNIKDVFIMEHRDCGAYEQFHPTHNFAYGDDQTEQALEEMHHRVQAFGLADEIAKFCEQQLKEAERAPKKGKDAIDPWEAERRAKAWKEIKSHCFLMDLRGEVKHLCR
;
A
#
# COMPACT_ATOMS: atom_id res chain seq x y z
N MET A 1 3.94 -22.94 -23.99
CA MET A 1 2.63 -22.40 -23.61
C MET A 1 2.67 -20.91 -23.90
N THR A 2 1.93 -20.45 -24.89
CA THR A 2 1.81 -19.02 -25.20
C THR A 2 0.68 -18.49 -24.35
N PHE A 3 1.02 -17.65 -23.36
CA PHE A 3 0.00 -16.94 -22.59
C PHE A 3 -0.65 -15.91 -23.52
N GLN A 4 -1.84 -16.22 -24.02
CA GLN A 4 -2.68 -15.23 -24.65
C GLN A 4 -3.31 -14.40 -23.52
N TYR A 5 -2.73 -13.24 -23.26
CA TYR A 5 -3.40 -12.23 -22.43
C TYR A 5 -4.70 -11.86 -23.16
N ALA A 6 -5.83 -12.02 -22.50
CA ALA A 6 -7.12 -11.59 -23.03
C ALA A 6 -7.19 -10.06 -23.06
N HIS A 7 -6.45 -9.44 -23.96
CA HIS A 7 -6.52 -7.98 -24.20
C HIS A 7 -7.91 -7.52 -24.67
N SER A 8 -8.77 -8.44 -25.07
CA SER A 8 -10.08 -8.11 -25.65
C SER A 8 -11.15 -7.68 -24.66
N LEU A 9 -10.99 -7.99 -23.36
CA LEU A 9 -11.96 -7.58 -22.32
C LEU A 9 -11.66 -6.22 -21.70
N ILE A 10 -10.47 -5.67 -21.93
CA ILE A 10 -10.02 -4.42 -21.31
C ILE A 10 -10.31 -3.19 -22.19
N SER A 11 -10.56 -3.40 -23.49
CA SER A 11 -10.77 -2.30 -24.45
C SER A 11 -12.01 -1.46 -24.20
N ASP A 12 -13.03 -2.01 -23.53
CA ASP A 12 -14.30 -1.35 -23.30
C ASP A 12 -14.40 -0.67 -21.93
N LEU A 13 -13.40 -0.88 -21.06
CA LEU A 13 -13.35 -0.19 -19.77
C LEU A 13 -12.79 1.22 -19.94
N PRO A 14 -13.42 2.23 -19.32
CA PRO A 14 -12.92 3.59 -19.40
C PRO A 14 -11.48 3.65 -18.84
N THR A 15 -10.61 4.34 -19.55
CA THR A 15 -9.23 4.55 -19.12
C THR A 15 -9.22 5.16 -17.73
N PRO A 16 -8.62 4.53 -16.72
CA PRO A 16 -8.57 5.10 -15.38
C PRO A 16 -7.81 6.43 -15.44
N ARG A 17 -8.40 7.46 -14.87
CA ARG A 17 -7.80 8.81 -14.81
C ARG A 17 -6.84 8.96 -13.64
N LYS A 18 -6.58 7.90 -12.89
CA LYS A 18 -5.81 7.89 -11.65
C LYS A 18 -4.74 6.81 -11.66
N GLN A 19 -3.72 7.02 -10.86
CA GLN A 19 -2.74 6.02 -10.50
C GLN A 19 -3.00 5.51 -9.08
N VAL A 20 -2.53 4.33 -8.79
CA VAL A 20 -2.68 3.68 -7.49
C VAL A 20 -1.30 3.41 -6.90
N LEU A 21 -1.15 3.60 -5.60
CA LEU A 21 -0.07 3.00 -4.84
C LEU A 21 -0.58 1.68 -4.28
N LEU A 22 0.03 0.58 -4.71
CA LEU A 22 -0.34 -0.77 -4.29
C LEU A 22 0.66 -1.27 -3.25
N LEU A 23 0.17 -1.61 -2.06
CA LEU A 23 0.92 -2.32 -1.04
C LEU A 23 0.49 -3.78 -1.02
N THR A 24 1.47 -4.69 -1.14
CA THR A 24 1.24 -6.14 -1.10
C THR A 24 2.20 -6.83 -0.14
N CYS A 25 1.94 -8.09 0.18
CA CYS A 25 2.96 -8.97 0.73
C CYS A 25 4.00 -9.33 -0.33
N MET A 26 5.21 -9.68 0.12
CA MET A 26 6.27 -10.20 -0.75
C MET A 26 6.09 -11.69 -1.11
N ASP A 27 4.96 -12.30 -0.76
CA ASP A 27 4.69 -13.71 -1.02
C ASP A 27 4.62 -13.99 -2.53
N LEU A 28 5.54 -14.82 -2.99
CA LEU A 28 5.69 -15.15 -4.41
C LEU A 28 4.48 -15.88 -5.01
N ARG A 29 3.64 -16.53 -4.18
CA ARG A 29 2.44 -17.27 -4.62
C ARG A 29 1.35 -16.37 -5.18
N LEU A 30 1.40 -15.07 -4.90
CA LEU A 30 0.32 -14.12 -5.19
C LEU A 30 0.62 -13.16 -6.33
N LEU A 31 1.82 -13.20 -6.92
CA LEU A 31 2.25 -12.21 -7.89
C LEU A 31 1.30 -12.16 -9.10
N ASP A 32 1.02 -13.32 -9.71
CA ASP A 32 0.15 -13.40 -10.90
C ASP A 32 -1.30 -13.02 -10.56
N ASN A 33 -1.79 -13.43 -9.38
CA ASN A 33 -3.14 -13.08 -8.90
C ASN A 33 -3.27 -11.57 -8.64
N THR A 34 -2.25 -10.95 -8.08
CA THR A 34 -2.19 -9.49 -7.87
C THR A 34 -2.25 -8.76 -9.22
N VAL A 35 -1.47 -9.19 -10.20
CA VAL A 35 -1.48 -8.61 -11.55
C VAL A 35 -2.86 -8.78 -12.20
N ALA A 36 -3.46 -9.96 -12.10
CA ALA A 36 -4.80 -10.23 -12.63
C ALA A 36 -5.84 -9.30 -11.99
N PHE A 37 -5.84 -9.17 -10.66
CA PHE A 37 -6.72 -8.26 -9.94
C PHE A 37 -6.57 -6.80 -10.39
N MET A 38 -5.34 -6.30 -10.53
CA MET A 38 -5.10 -4.93 -10.99
C MET A 38 -5.57 -4.72 -12.43
N ASN A 39 -5.45 -5.76 -13.29
CA ASN A 39 -5.96 -5.70 -14.65
C ASN A 39 -7.49 -5.64 -14.69
N GLU A 40 -8.19 -6.41 -13.85
CA GLU A 40 -9.65 -6.35 -13.73
C GLU A 40 -10.16 -4.99 -13.27
N TYR A 41 -9.39 -4.29 -12.43
CA TYR A 41 -9.67 -2.89 -12.06
C TYR A 41 -9.27 -1.87 -13.14
N ASN A 42 -8.88 -2.33 -14.33
CA ASN A 42 -8.38 -1.48 -15.41
C ASN A 42 -7.17 -0.61 -14.99
N LEU A 43 -6.31 -1.17 -14.17
CA LEU A 43 -5.12 -0.50 -13.62
C LEU A 43 -3.82 -1.07 -14.20
N ALA A 44 -3.87 -1.81 -15.31
CA ALA A 44 -2.68 -2.32 -15.99
C ALA A 44 -1.67 -1.19 -16.26
N ASN A 45 -0.45 -1.35 -15.74
CA ASN A 45 0.63 -0.34 -15.84
C ASN A 45 0.30 1.03 -15.24
N ARG A 46 -0.63 1.11 -14.26
CA ARG A 46 -1.08 2.34 -13.63
C ARG A 46 -0.96 2.31 -12.10
N TYR A 47 -0.08 1.47 -11.59
CA TYR A 47 0.21 1.42 -10.16
C TYR A 47 1.71 1.35 -9.92
N ASP A 48 2.13 2.01 -8.85
CA ASP A 48 3.44 1.82 -8.25
C ASP A 48 3.29 0.81 -7.12
N GLN A 49 4.13 -0.23 -7.07
CA GLN A 49 3.99 -1.32 -6.10
C GLN A 49 5.08 -1.27 -5.05
N LEU A 50 4.67 -1.42 -3.80
CA LEU A 50 5.53 -1.71 -2.66
C LEU A 50 5.18 -3.08 -2.09
N ALA A 51 6.19 -3.92 -1.87
CA ALA A 51 6.02 -5.25 -1.32
C ALA A 51 6.79 -5.38 0.00
N PHE A 52 6.06 -5.63 1.09
CA PHE A 52 6.64 -5.87 2.41
C PHE A 52 6.13 -7.21 2.97
N ALA A 53 6.96 -7.94 3.73
CA ALA A 53 6.50 -9.15 4.40
C ALA A 53 5.32 -8.82 5.32
N GLY A 54 4.16 -9.48 5.08
CA GLY A 54 2.92 -9.22 5.81
C GLY A 54 2.22 -7.90 5.46
N ALA A 55 2.52 -7.31 4.29
CA ALA A 55 1.89 -6.08 3.82
C ALA A 55 1.77 -5.00 4.93
N SER A 56 0.56 -4.70 5.40
CA SER A 56 0.35 -3.68 6.44
C SER A 56 0.99 -4.04 7.79
N LEU A 57 0.99 -5.31 8.19
CA LEU A 57 1.68 -5.76 9.40
C LEU A 57 3.16 -5.40 9.36
N GLY A 58 3.83 -5.68 8.24
CA GLY A 58 5.24 -5.36 8.05
C GLY A 58 5.52 -3.87 8.14
N VAL A 59 4.71 -3.05 7.46
CA VAL A 59 4.83 -1.59 7.52
C VAL A 59 4.64 -1.05 8.93
N MET A 60 3.68 -1.58 9.67
CA MET A 60 3.31 -1.05 10.99
C MET A 60 4.25 -1.49 12.12
N HIS A 61 4.81 -2.69 12.05
CA HIS A 61 5.47 -3.31 13.19
C HIS A 61 6.93 -3.72 12.95
N CYS A 62 7.39 -3.81 11.70
CA CYS A 62 8.75 -4.24 11.42
C CYS A 62 9.74 -3.07 11.31
N SER A 63 10.94 -3.29 11.83
CA SER A 63 12.06 -2.37 11.66
C SER A 63 13.31 -3.16 11.29
N SER A 64 14.09 -2.61 10.36
CA SER A 64 15.39 -3.17 10.00
C SER A 64 16.45 -2.70 11.01
N PRO A 65 17.40 -3.56 11.45
CA PRO A 65 18.61 -3.06 12.08
C PRO A 65 19.32 -2.17 11.05
N SER A 66 19.79 -0.99 11.48
CA SER A 66 20.56 -0.12 10.61
C SER A 66 21.82 -0.85 10.13
N PHE A 67 22.09 -0.78 8.83
CA PHE A 67 23.28 -1.34 8.19
C PHE A 67 24.55 -0.48 8.43
N ASP A 68 24.53 0.42 9.39
CA ASP A 68 25.64 1.31 9.71
C ASP A 68 26.66 0.53 10.55
N GLY A 69 27.73 0.14 9.94
CA GLY A 69 28.82 -0.62 10.57
C GLY A 69 29.28 -0.02 11.89
N GLY A 70 28.59 -0.33 13.00
CA GLY A 70 29.02 -0.03 14.36
C GLY A 70 28.67 1.35 14.93
N GLY A 71 27.96 2.22 14.22
CA GLY A 71 27.45 3.49 14.74
C GLY A 71 26.11 3.33 15.46
N LYS A 72 25.77 4.25 16.36
CA LYS A 72 24.45 4.35 17.00
C LYS A 72 23.39 4.81 15.95
N GLY A 73 23.25 4.06 14.87
CA GLY A 73 22.40 4.36 13.74
C GLY A 73 20.92 4.30 14.14
N ARG A 74 20.16 5.26 13.66
CA ARG A 74 18.71 5.31 13.79
C ARG A 74 18.12 4.12 13.06
N ARG A 75 17.37 3.27 13.75
CA ARG A 75 16.62 2.17 13.10
C ARG A 75 15.62 2.77 12.14
N SER A 76 15.74 2.44 10.87
CA SER A 76 14.75 2.78 9.86
C SER A 76 13.59 1.81 10.01
N SER A 77 12.41 2.29 10.39
CA SER A 77 11.21 1.45 10.39
C SER A 77 10.74 1.24 8.95
N TRP A 78 10.09 0.11 8.66
CA TRP A 78 9.49 -0.09 7.34
C TRP A 78 8.37 0.93 7.09
N LYS A 79 7.75 1.43 8.14
CA LYS A 79 6.82 2.55 8.11
C LYS A 79 7.47 3.82 7.53
N ASP A 80 8.66 4.18 7.98
CA ASP A 80 9.39 5.34 7.45
C ASP A 80 9.72 5.15 5.97
N VAL A 81 10.13 3.93 5.57
CA VAL A 81 10.42 3.61 4.17
C VAL A 81 9.17 3.74 3.30
N PHE A 82 8.03 3.19 3.77
CA PHE A 82 6.76 3.27 3.06
C PHE A 82 6.33 4.73 2.84
N PHE A 83 6.28 5.52 3.90
CA PHE A 83 5.84 6.92 3.82
C PHE A 83 6.80 7.80 3.03
N HIS A 84 8.11 7.59 3.15
CA HIS A 84 9.09 8.30 2.33
C HIS A 84 8.92 7.98 0.83
N HIS A 85 8.72 6.70 0.49
CA HIS A 85 8.44 6.29 -0.89
C HIS A 85 7.16 6.94 -1.43
N PHE A 86 6.12 6.96 -0.62
CA PHE A 86 4.86 7.60 -0.96
C PHE A 86 5.02 9.11 -1.19
N GLN A 87 5.79 9.79 -0.32
CA GLN A 87 6.11 11.21 -0.47
C GLN A 87 6.90 11.49 -1.75
N VAL A 88 7.92 10.68 -2.05
CA VAL A 88 8.70 10.80 -3.29
C VAL A 88 7.81 10.63 -4.52
N ALA A 89 6.92 9.65 -4.52
CA ALA A 89 6.00 9.42 -5.62
C ALA A 89 5.12 10.65 -5.92
N ILE A 90 4.58 11.29 -4.90
CA ILE A 90 3.70 12.47 -5.04
C ILE A 90 4.50 13.75 -5.32
N ASN A 91 5.52 14.02 -4.50
CA ASN A 91 6.18 15.32 -4.49
C ASN A 91 7.25 15.45 -5.58
N GLU A 92 8.02 14.38 -5.82
CA GLU A 92 9.18 14.41 -6.72
C GLU A 92 8.88 13.81 -8.10
N LEU A 93 8.18 12.67 -8.13
CA LEU A 93 7.85 11.99 -9.38
C LEU A 93 6.51 12.47 -9.99
N HIS A 94 5.82 13.37 -9.31
CA HIS A 94 4.55 13.97 -9.74
C HIS A 94 3.48 12.92 -10.12
N ARG A 95 3.47 11.78 -9.44
CA ARG A 95 2.49 10.72 -9.67
C ARG A 95 1.08 11.21 -9.30
N ASN A 96 0.11 10.91 -10.15
CA ASN A 96 -1.29 11.25 -9.91
C ASN A 96 -1.99 10.15 -9.11
N ILE A 97 -1.42 9.79 -7.95
CA ILE A 97 -1.98 8.77 -7.06
C ILE A 97 -3.26 9.34 -6.44
N LYS A 98 -4.36 8.60 -6.58
CA LYS A 98 -5.66 8.94 -5.99
C LYS A 98 -6.11 7.90 -4.97
N ASP A 99 -5.62 6.68 -5.10
CA ASP A 99 -5.96 5.60 -4.19
C ASP A 99 -4.70 4.86 -3.74
N VAL A 100 -4.72 4.42 -2.49
CA VAL A 100 -3.78 3.45 -1.94
C VAL A 100 -4.52 2.14 -1.74
N PHE A 101 -4.09 1.10 -2.42
CA PHE A 101 -4.63 -0.26 -2.26
C PHE A 101 -3.74 -1.02 -1.28
N ILE A 102 -4.32 -1.46 -0.19
CA ILE A 102 -3.68 -2.29 0.83
C ILE A 102 -4.20 -3.70 0.62
N MET A 103 -3.35 -4.56 0.05
CA MET A 103 -3.69 -5.94 -0.27
C MET A 103 -3.07 -6.87 0.76
N GLU A 104 -3.90 -7.34 1.69
CA GLU A 104 -3.59 -8.45 2.58
C GLU A 104 -3.85 -9.78 1.88
N HIS A 105 -3.33 -10.87 2.43
CA HIS A 105 -3.65 -12.19 1.91
C HIS A 105 -3.72 -13.24 3.02
N ARG A 106 -4.53 -14.27 2.76
CA ARG A 106 -4.66 -15.43 3.66
C ARG A 106 -3.40 -16.28 3.64
N ASP A 107 -3.21 -17.08 4.67
CA ASP A 107 -2.06 -17.99 4.80
C ASP A 107 -0.72 -17.24 4.72
N CYS A 108 -0.63 -16.12 5.39
CA CYS A 108 0.55 -15.26 5.36
C CYS A 108 1.58 -15.66 6.41
N GLY A 109 2.71 -16.24 5.97
CA GLY A 109 3.79 -16.65 6.87
C GLY A 109 4.39 -15.50 7.69
N ALA A 110 4.28 -14.25 7.23
CA ALA A 110 4.72 -13.11 8.03
C ALA A 110 3.79 -12.86 9.23
N TYR A 111 2.49 -13.08 9.08
CA TYR A 111 1.55 -13.00 10.19
C TYR A 111 1.81 -14.11 11.20
N GLU A 112 2.06 -15.32 10.74
CA GLU A 112 2.46 -16.45 11.60
C GLU A 112 3.72 -16.12 12.41
N GLN A 113 4.72 -15.52 11.77
CA GLN A 113 6.01 -15.24 12.39
C GLN A 113 6.01 -13.99 13.28
N PHE A 114 5.31 -12.94 12.94
CA PHE A 114 5.46 -11.62 13.57
C PHE A 114 4.25 -11.16 14.36
N HIS A 115 3.06 -11.75 14.14
CA HIS A 115 1.88 -11.37 14.88
C HIS A 115 1.78 -12.19 16.18
N PRO A 116 1.89 -11.57 17.37
CA PRO A 116 2.09 -12.29 18.63
C PRO A 116 0.91 -13.20 19.03
N THR A 117 -0.27 -12.98 18.46
CA THR A 117 -1.48 -13.76 18.73
C THR A 117 -1.95 -14.57 17.53
N HIS A 118 -1.17 -14.57 16.44
CA HIS A 118 -1.49 -15.29 15.23
C HIS A 118 -0.98 -16.73 15.38
N ASN A 119 -1.79 -17.58 15.94
CA ASN A 119 -1.48 -18.98 16.17
C ASN A 119 -2.54 -19.86 15.50
N PHE A 120 -2.77 -19.62 14.22
CA PHE A 120 -3.74 -20.38 13.44
C PHE A 120 -3.05 -21.53 12.72
N ALA A 121 -3.46 -22.74 13.04
CA ALA A 121 -3.30 -23.83 12.10
C ALA A 121 -4.26 -23.54 10.93
N TYR A 122 -3.72 -23.38 9.73
CA TYR A 122 -4.51 -23.13 8.52
C TYR A 122 -5.46 -24.31 8.30
N GLY A 123 -6.67 -24.19 8.84
CA GLY A 123 -7.73 -25.17 8.73
C GLY A 123 -8.92 -24.62 7.92
N ASP A 124 -9.73 -25.54 7.42
CA ASP A 124 -10.98 -25.18 6.73
C ASP A 124 -12.09 -24.71 7.71
N ASP A 125 -11.75 -24.51 8.98
CA ASP A 125 -12.72 -24.06 9.98
C ASP A 125 -13.08 -22.58 9.74
N GLN A 126 -14.36 -22.32 9.58
CA GLN A 126 -14.91 -20.97 9.40
C GLN A 126 -14.55 -20.01 10.55
N THR A 127 -14.36 -20.53 11.76
CA THR A 127 -13.96 -19.73 12.92
C THR A 127 -12.54 -19.24 12.79
N GLU A 128 -11.60 -20.10 12.37
CA GLU A 128 -10.21 -19.74 12.13
C GLU A 128 -10.07 -18.73 11.00
N GLN A 129 -10.81 -18.93 9.91
CA GLN A 129 -10.83 -18.00 8.78
C GLN A 129 -11.39 -16.63 9.17
N ALA A 130 -12.38 -16.58 10.04
CA ALA A 130 -12.94 -15.32 10.53
C ALA A 130 -11.96 -14.57 11.45
N LEU A 131 -11.23 -15.30 12.30
CA LEU A 131 -10.20 -14.73 13.17
C LEU A 131 -9.02 -14.20 12.36
N GLU A 132 -8.54 -14.98 11.37
CA GLU A 132 -7.51 -14.55 10.44
C GLU A 132 -7.92 -13.25 9.74
N GLU A 133 -9.12 -13.22 9.15
CA GLU A 133 -9.65 -12.01 8.50
C GLU A 133 -9.70 -10.82 9.46
N MET A 134 -10.10 -11.03 10.70
CA MET A 134 -10.13 -9.97 11.71
C MET A 134 -8.73 -9.38 11.94
N HIS A 135 -7.69 -10.22 12.03
CA HIS A 135 -6.32 -9.75 12.20
C HIS A 135 -5.85 -8.91 10.98
N HIS A 136 -6.09 -9.39 9.76
CA HIS A 136 -5.78 -8.64 8.56
C HIS A 136 -6.54 -7.31 8.50
N ARG A 137 -7.82 -7.30 8.89
CA ARG A 137 -8.63 -6.07 8.96
C ARG A 137 -8.02 -5.05 9.91
N VAL A 138 -7.65 -5.46 11.12
CA VAL A 138 -7.06 -4.58 12.13
C VAL A 138 -5.78 -3.93 11.61
N GLN A 139 -4.89 -4.68 10.99
CA GLN A 139 -3.64 -4.15 10.46
C GLN A 139 -3.87 -3.24 9.23
N ALA A 140 -4.69 -3.67 8.29
CA ALA A 140 -4.98 -2.90 7.08
C ALA A 140 -5.66 -1.55 7.41
N PHE A 141 -6.65 -1.56 8.29
CA PHE A 141 -7.31 -0.32 8.72
C PHE A 141 -6.42 0.56 9.60
N GLY A 142 -5.58 -0.04 10.44
CA GLY A 142 -4.56 0.70 11.19
C GLY A 142 -3.63 1.47 10.27
N LEU A 143 -3.14 0.83 9.21
CA LEU A 143 -2.30 1.49 8.20
C LEU A 143 -3.10 2.55 7.41
N ALA A 144 -4.34 2.27 7.05
CA ALA A 144 -5.19 3.24 6.35
C ALA A 144 -5.40 4.53 7.17
N ASP A 145 -5.55 4.41 8.50
CA ASP A 145 -5.63 5.56 9.40
C ASP A 145 -4.30 6.34 9.48
N GLU A 146 -3.17 5.64 9.49
CA GLU A 146 -1.87 6.28 9.44
C GLU A 146 -1.61 7.00 8.11
N ILE A 147 -2.06 6.42 6.99
CA ILE A 147 -2.01 7.07 5.67
C ILE A 147 -2.85 8.35 5.68
N ALA A 148 -4.06 8.31 6.24
CA ALA A 148 -4.92 9.50 6.32
C ALA A 148 -4.27 10.63 7.14
N LYS A 149 -3.67 10.30 8.30
CA LYS A 149 -2.92 11.26 9.13
C LYS A 149 -1.71 11.83 8.39
N PHE A 150 -0.97 10.97 7.68
CA PHE A 150 0.17 11.41 6.89
C PHE A 150 -0.24 12.35 5.76
N CYS A 151 -1.31 12.03 5.02
CA CYS A 151 -1.84 12.90 3.97
C CYS A 151 -2.27 14.27 4.53
N GLU A 152 -2.93 14.30 5.69
CA GLU A 152 -3.30 15.54 6.37
C GLU A 152 -2.06 16.38 6.77
N GLN A 153 -1.02 15.72 7.26
CA GLN A 153 0.25 16.39 7.58
C GLN A 153 0.88 16.99 6.32
N GLN A 154 1.00 16.21 5.25
CA GLN A 154 1.60 16.66 3.99
C GLN A 154 0.79 17.79 3.34
N LEU A 155 -0.53 17.75 3.44
CA LEU A 155 -1.41 18.84 3.01
C LEU A 155 -1.08 20.14 3.77
N LYS A 156 -0.99 20.09 5.11
CA LYS A 156 -0.64 21.24 5.94
C LYS A 156 0.77 21.77 5.62
N GLU A 157 1.71 20.90 5.35
CA GLU A 157 3.08 21.28 4.94
C GLU A 157 3.07 22.01 3.59
N ALA A 158 2.32 21.50 2.60
CA ALA A 158 2.18 22.14 1.30
C ALA A 158 1.51 23.51 1.38
N GLU A 159 0.45 23.66 2.19
CA GLU A 159 -0.25 24.93 2.39
C GLU A 159 0.61 25.99 3.13
N ARG A 160 1.52 25.55 4.00
CA ARG A 160 2.43 26.41 4.77
C ARG A 160 3.76 26.66 4.07
N ALA A 161 3.98 26.09 2.92
CA ALA A 161 5.25 26.20 2.20
C ALA A 161 5.66 27.67 2.03
N PRO A 162 6.92 28.02 2.33
CA PRO A 162 7.38 29.39 2.22
C PRO A 162 7.36 29.85 0.76
N LYS A 163 6.78 31.03 0.55
CA LYS A 163 6.68 31.65 -0.79
C LYS A 163 7.94 32.45 -1.20
N LYS A 164 8.86 32.66 -0.26
CA LYS A 164 10.12 33.40 -0.48
C LYS A 164 11.22 32.80 0.38
N GLY A 165 12.46 32.87 -0.09
CA GLY A 165 13.64 32.36 0.62
C GLY A 165 14.27 31.14 -0.03
N LYS A 166 15.30 30.58 0.59
CA LYS A 166 16.07 29.47 0.05
C LYS A 166 15.27 28.17 -0.10
N ASP A 167 14.26 27.99 0.78
CA ASP A 167 13.38 26.82 0.80
C ASP A 167 12.00 27.12 0.21
N ALA A 168 11.88 28.20 -0.58
CA ALA A 168 10.62 28.56 -1.22
C ALA A 168 10.21 27.51 -2.27
N ILE A 169 8.97 27.10 -2.19
CA ILE A 169 8.35 26.26 -3.21
C ILE A 169 7.55 27.16 -4.14
N ASP A 170 7.61 26.86 -5.44
CA ASP A 170 6.80 27.55 -6.43
C ASP A 170 5.31 27.46 -6.04
N PRO A 171 4.53 28.56 -6.09
CA PRO A 171 3.13 28.54 -5.69
C PRO A 171 2.28 27.51 -6.44
N TRP A 172 2.56 27.29 -7.73
CA TRP A 172 1.89 26.26 -8.52
C TRP A 172 2.21 24.86 -7.98
N GLU A 173 3.47 24.61 -7.63
CA GLU A 173 3.89 23.33 -7.08
C GLU A 173 3.29 23.07 -5.69
N ALA A 174 3.21 24.09 -4.85
CA ALA A 174 2.54 23.99 -3.55
C ALA A 174 1.04 23.65 -3.70
N GLU A 175 0.35 24.31 -4.62
CA GLU A 175 -1.06 24.02 -4.93
C GLU A 175 -1.25 22.60 -5.49
N ARG A 176 -0.37 22.17 -6.39
CA ARG A 176 -0.38 20.81 -6.95
C ARG A 176 -0.23 19.76 -5.86
N ARG A 177 0.75 19.94 -4.94
CA ARG A 177 0.98 19.03 -3.80
C ARG A 177 -0.24 19.00 -2.89
N ALA A 178 -0.75 20.15 -2.49
CA ALA A 178 -1.93 20.25 -1.63
C ALA A 178 -3.13 19.53 -2.23
N LYS A 179 -3.40 19.74 -3.52
CA LYS A 179 -4.47 19.02 -4.23
C LYS A 179 -4.25 17.51 -4.26
N ALA A 180 -3.01 17.07 -4.54
CA ALA A 180 -2.70 15.65 -4.60
C ALA A 180 -2.98 14.97 -3.25
N TRP A 181 -2.44 15.50 -2.15
CA TRP A 181 -2.60 14.94 -0.81
C TRP A 181 -4.04 14.95 -0.30
N LYS A 182 -4.84 15.92 -0.70
CA LYS A 182 -6.26 16.04 -0.30
C LYS A 182 -7.16 14.96 -0.88
N GLU A 183 -6.83 14.44 -2.05
CA GLU A 183 -7.72 13.56 -2.82
C GLU A 183 -7.47 12.06 -2.59
N ILE A 184 -6.45 11.69 -1.82
CA ILE A 184 -6.03 10.29 -1.62
C ILE A 184 -7.00 9.54 -0.73
N LYS A 185 -7.34 8.31 -1.15
CA LYS A 185 -8.19 7.38 -0.40
C LYS A 185 -7.50 6.03 -0.26
N SER A 186 -7.72 5.37 0.87
CA SER A 186 -7.24 4.01 1.11
C SER A 186 -8.35 3.00 0.92
N HIS A 187 -8.03 1.85 0.30
CA HIS A 187 -8.91 0.71 0.10
C HIS A 187 -8.18 -0.54 0.60
N CYS A 188 -8.84 -1.32 1.43
CA CYS A 188 -8.28 -2.51 2.03
C CYS A 188 -8.91 -3.75 1.41
N PHE A 189 -8.07 -4.72 1.04
CA PHE A 189 -8.48 -5.96 0.40
C PHE A 189 -7.84 -7.14 1.10
N LEU A 190 -8.48 -8.29 1.03
CA LEU A 190 -7.96 -9.58 1.45
C LEU A 190 -8.07 -10.55 0.28
N MET A 191 -6.93 -11.08 -0.17
CA MET A 191 -6.81 -12.06 -1.25
C MET A 191 -6.60 -13.44 -0.67
N ASP A 192 -7.27 -14.45 -1.20
CA ASP A 192 -6.94 -15.84 -0.90
C ASP A 192 -5.85 -16.38 -1.85
N LEU A 193 -5.35 -17.58 -1.62
CA LEU A 193 -4.32 -18.20 -2.46
C LEU A 193 -4.81 -18.61 -3.86
N ARG A 194 -6.12 -18.55 -4.12
CA ARG A 194 -6.71 -18.79 -5.45
C ARG A 194 -6.87 -17.52 -6.25
N GLY A 195 -6.62 -16.35 -5.62
CA GLY A 195 -6.76 -15.04 -6.24
C GLY A 195 -8.14 -14.42 -6.06
N GLU A 196 -9.03 -15.04 -5.26
CA GLU A 196 -10.29 -14.40 -4.91
C GLU A 196 -10.03 -13.24 -3.96
N VAL A 197 -10.60 -12.07 -4.26
CA VAL A 197 -10.37 -10.85 -3.51
C VAL A 197 -11.65 -10.35 -2.86
N LYS A 198 -11.59 -10.14 -1.57
CA LYS A 198 -12.65 -9.52 -0.77
C LYS A 198 -12.27 -8.07 -0.44
N HIS A 199 -13.14 -7.12 -0.76
CA HIS A 199 -13.00 -5.76 -0.25
C HIS A 199 -13.35 -5.72 1.23
N LEU A 200 -12.42 -5.26 2.06
CA LEU A 200 -12.65 -5.11 3.50
C LEU A 200 -13.33 -3.76 3.75
N CYS A 201 -14.56 -3.80 4.26
CA CYS A 201 -15.31 -2.60 4.65
C CYS A 201 -15.20 -2.39 6.16
N ARG A 202 -15.14 -1.14 6.60
CA ARG A 202 -15.24 -0.78 8.03
C ARG A 202 -16.63 -1.02 8.59
#